data_7e1e25222e48e21c9f6d223694236955
#
_entry.id   7e1e25222e48e21c9f6d223694236955
#
_cell.length_a   1.000
_cell.length_b   1.000
_cell.length_c   1.000
_cell.angle_alpha   90.00
_cell.angle_beta   90.00
_cell.angle_gamma   90.00
#
_symmetry.space_group_name_H-M   'P 1'
#
loop_
_entity.id
_entity.type
_entity.pdbx_description
1 polymer ?
#
loop_
_entity_poly.entity_id
_entity_poly.type
_entity_poly.pdbx_seq_one_letter_code
_entity_poly.pdbx_strand_id
1 'polypeptide(L)' 'SRNTLLFAQLPEQFTLFDASRERGDGASRETIRKMISRWTKRGLCKKLKGGDTEIWQKLTLSA' A
#
# COMPACT_ATOMS: atom_id res chain seq x y z
N SER A 1 -11.98 -9.29 1.74
CA SER A 1 -10.99 -9.69 2.74
C SER A 1 -10.47 -8.48 3.50
N ARG A 2 -9.78 -8.74 4.59
CA ARG A 2 -9.21 -7.68 5.41
C ARG A 2 -8.26 -6.78 4.61
N ASN A 3 -7.41 -7.37 3.80
CA ASN A 3 -6.45 -6.60 3.00
C ASN A 3 -7.13 -5.75 1.94
N THR A 4 -8.25 -6.22 1.41
CA THR A 4 -9.00 -5.46 0.43
C THR A 4 -9.61 -4.20 1.07
N LEU A 5 -10.18 -4.35 2.26
CA LEU A 5 -10.73 -3.21 3.00
C LEU A 5 -9.63 -2.23 3.40
N LEU A 6 -8.50 -2.77 3.83
CA LEU A 6 -7.35 -1.94 4.19
C LEU A 6 -6.91 -1.07 3.02
N PHE A 7 -6.75 -1.67 1.85
CA PHE A 7 -6.34 -0.93 0.66
C PHE A 7 -7.34 0.17 0.31
N ALA A 8 -8.62 -0.13 0.42
CA ALA A 8 -9.67 0.85 0.10
C ALA A 8 -9.63 2.07 1.01
N GLN A 9 -9.17 1.90 2.25
CA GLN A 9 -9.12 2.99 3.22
C GLN A 9 -7.88 3.86 3.10
N LEU A 10 -6.88 3.42 2.33
CA LEU A 10 -5.68 4.21 2.13
C LEU A 10 -5.95 5.40 1.21
N PRO A 11 -5.22 6.52 1.39
CA PRO A 11 -5.32 7.64 0.45
C PRO A 11 -4.81 7.26 -0.92
N GLU A 12 -5.10 8.06 -1.93
CA GLU A 12 -4.67 7.80 -3.30
C GLU A 12 -3.17 7.61 -3.42
N GLN A 13 -2.40 8.43 -2.69
CA GLN A 13 -0.96 8.24 -2.57
C GLN A 13 -0.66 7.91 -1.12
N PHE A 14 0.09 6.85 -0.91
CA PHE A 14 0.35 6.37 0.45
C PHE A 14 1.80 5.91 0.62
N THR A 15 2.24 5.95 1.87
CA THR A 15 3.57 5.53 2.28
C THR A 15 3.48 4.23 3.08
N LEU A 16 4.65 3.67 3.42
CA LEU A 16 4.69 2.53 4.34
C LEU A 16 4.03 2.87 5.68
N PHE A 17 4.26 4.10 6.14
CA PHE A 17 3.67 4.55 7.40
C PHE A 17 2.16 4.56 7.33
N ASP A 18 1.59 5.06 6.24
CA ASP A 18 0.15 5.08 6.05
C ASP A 18 -0.43 3.66 6.09
N ALA A 19 0.20 2.75 5.38
CA ALA A 19 -0.26 1.36 5.33
C ALA A 19 -0.13 0.68 6.69
N SER A 20 0.96 0.94 7.39
CA SER A 20 1.19 0.38 8.72
C SER A 20 0.13 0.87 9.71
N ARG A 21 -0.15 2.16 9.66
CA ARG A 21 -1.14 2.77 10.56
C ARG A 21 -2.54 2.21 10.30
N GLU A 22 -2.92 2.10 9.04
CA GLU A 22 -4.24 1.56 8.69
C GLU A 22 -4.36 0.09 9.10
N ARG A 23 -3.28 -0.67 8.96
CA ARG A 23 -3.27 -2.07 9.35
C ARG A 23 -3.40 -2.22 10.87
N GLY A 24 -2.67 -1.39 11.62
CA GLY A 24 -2.87 -1.25 13.06
C GLY A 24 -2.43 -2.41 13.94
N ASP A 25 -1.73 -3.40 13.39
CA ASP A 25 -1.32 -4.59 14.17
C ASP A 25 0.16 -4.62 14.54
N GLY A 26 0.87 -3.51 14.28
CA GLY A 26 2.28 -3.42 14.62
C GLY A 26 3.19 -4.29 13.76
N ALA A 27 2.73 -4.72 12.59
CA ALA A 27 3.53 -5.54 11.69
C ALA A 27 4.83 -4.82 11.30
N SER A 28 5.88 -5.60 11.05
CA SER A 28 7.17 -5.04 10.68
C SER A 28 7.11 -4.36 9.31
N ARG A 29 8.08 -3.46 9.08
CA ARG A 29 8.16 -2.77 7.79
C ARG A 29 8.26 -3.76 6.64
N GLU A 30 9.00 -4.84 6.84
CA GLU A 30 9.15 -5.86 5.81
C GLU A 30 7.83 -6.52 5.48
N THR A 31 7.03 -6.81 6.49
CA THR A 31 5.71 -7.40 6.30
C THR A 31 4.80 -6.45 5.51
N ILE A 32 4.85 -5.17 5.85
CA ILE A 32 4.05 -4.15 5.15
C ILE A 32 4.51 -4.04 3.70
N ARG A 33 5.83 -4.05 3.45
CA ARG A 33 6.35 -4.00 2.08
C ARG A 33 5.90 -5.18 1.25
N LYS A 34 5.88 -6.37 1.84
CA LYS A 34 5.42 -7.56 1.14
C LYS A 34 3.95 -7.44 0.76
N MET A 35 3.15 -6.89 1.66
CA MET A 35 1.73 -6.66 1.39
C MET A 35 1.56 -5.70 0.21
N ILE A 36 2.26 -4.58 0.23
CA ILE A 36 2.19 -3.60 -0.85
C ILE A 36 2.72 -4.18 -2.16
N SER A 37 3.77 -5.00 -2.08
CA SER A 37 4.33 -5.64 -3.26
C SER A 37 3.31 -6.54 -3.94
N ARG A 38 2.51 -7.27 -3.15
CA ARG A 38 1.43 -8.10 -3.71
C ARG A 38 0.40 -7.24 -4.42
N TRP A 39 0.03 -6.12 -3.82
CA TRP A 39 -0.91 -5.18 -4.45
C TRP A 39 -0.36 -4.67 -5.77
N THR A 40 0.93 -4.34 -5.78
CA THR A 40 1.60 -3.84 -6.99
C THR A 40 1.58 -4.90 -8.09
N LYS A 41 1.88 -6.15 -7.73
CA LYS A 41 1.86 -7.24 -8.70
C LYS A 41 0.48 -7.49 -9.27
N ARG A 42 -0.54 -7.22 -8.48
CA ARG A 42 -1.93 -7.38 -8.92
C ARG A 42 -2.44 -6.18 -9.70
N GLY A 43 -1.61 -5.15 -9.88
CA GLY A 43 -1.99 -3.97 -10.64
C GLY A 43 -2.82 -2.97 -9.87
N LEU A 44 -2.88 -3.07 -8.54
CA LEU A 44 -3.70 -2.17 -7.72
C LEU A 44 -3.02 -0.84 -7.44
N CYS A 45 -1.70 -0.81 -7.47
CA CYS A 45 -0.94 0.41 -7.21
C CYS A 45 0.41 0.33 -7.92
N LYS A 46 1.09 1.47 -7.98
CA LYS A 46 2.44 1.54 -8.53
C LYS A 46 3.28 2.42 -7.65
N LYS A 47 4.59 2.16 -7.63
CA LYS A 47 5.52 2.96 -6.86
C LYS A 47 5.85 4.23 -7.64
N LEU A 48 5.63 5.39 -7.01
CA LEU A 48 5.93 6.67 -7.63
C LEU A 48 7.33 7.15 -7.29
N LYS A 49 7.76 6.92 -6.04
CA LYS A 49 9.03 7.45 -5.55
C LYS A 49 9.70 6.43 -4.65
N GLY A 50 11.00 6.26 -4.84
CA GLY A 50 11.80 5.42 -3.98
C GLY A 50 12.72 6.28 -3.10
N GLY A 51 13.72 5.65 -2.48
CA GLY A 51 14.66 6.33 -1.61
C GLY A 51 14.20 6.33 -0.17
N ASP A 52 14.45 7.42 0.55
CA ASP A 52 14.15 7.50 1.98
C ASP A 52 12.66 7.42 2.27
N THR A 53 11.85 8.03 1.42
CA THR A 53 10.40 7.98 1.57
C THR A 53 9.81 7.38 0.31
N GLU A 54 9.33 6.15 0.43
CA GLU A 54 8.69 5.48 -0.68
C GLU A 54 7.21 5.87 -0.74
N ILE A 55 6.73 6.21 -1.92
CA ILE A 55 5.34 6.60 -2.13
C ILE A 55 4.74 5.74 -3.23
N TRP A 56 3.55 5.22 -2.99
CA TRP A 56 2.79 4.45 -3.96
C TRP A 56 1.52 5.19 -4.35
N GLN A 57 1.08 4.97 -5.55
CA GLN A 57 -0.14 5.56 -6.10
C GLN A 57 -1.15 4.46 -6.37
N LYS A 58 -2.37 4.63 -5.87
CA LYS A 58 -3.46 3.73 -6.24
C LYS A 58 -3.77 3.88 -7.72
N LEU A 59 -4.02 2.75 -8.37
CA LEU A 59 -4.42 2.75 -9.77
C LEU A 59 -5.92 2.56 -9.83
N THR A 60 -6.58 3.49 -10.50
CA THR A 60 -8.02 3.37 -10.70
C THR A 60 -8.23 2.50 -11.92
N LEU A 61 -8.86 1.37 -11.70
CA LEU A 61 -9.25 0.51 -12.81
C LEU A 61 -10.54 1.12 -13.38
N SER A 62 -10.41 1.87 -14.45
CA SER A 62 -11.61 2.36 -15.08
C SER A 62 -12.30 1.19 -15.75
N ALA A 63 -13.53 1.07 -15.42
CA ALA A 63 -14.38 0.04 -16.01
C ALA A 63 -14.64 0.34 -17.48
#